data_e4789c1119d4dedaef7e14414f1fa70b
#
_entry.id   e4789c1119d4dedaef7e14414f1fa70b
#
_cell.length_a   1.000
_cell.length_b   1.000
_cell.length_c   1.000
_cell.angle_alpha   90.00
_cell.angle_beta   90.00
_cell.angle_gamma   90.00
#
_symmetry.space_group_name_H-M   'P 1'
#
loop_
_entity.id
_entity.type
_entity.pdbx_description
1 polymer ?
#
loop_
_entity_poly.entity_id
_entity_poly.type
_entity_poly.pdbx_seq_one_letter_code
_entity_poly.pdbx_strand_id
1 'polypeptide(L)'
;KNAEVIAQAAKVSGDLGKPSEKYKEELINGLDHDNDRVKFFSAIALGNNKIKGASEKIVNLISGPGSKDPYLRHAGSMALSGSMSADEIAALSNHPNKSVKLAAIVAMRRIAAPEIGAFLKDADELILLEAARSIHDDQSILEALPDLAALLNRKGLKKEALIRRALNAALRTGSGSDLELLAKYIRDA
;
A
#
# COMPACT_ATOMS: atom_id res chain seq x y z
N LYS A 1 -17.49 -13.16 -25.35
CA LYS A 1 -16.11 -13.73 -25.38
C LYS A 1 -15.93 -14.63 -24.15
N ASN A 2 -15.11 -15.70 -24.26
CA ASN A 2 -14.85 -16.60 -23.14
C ASN A 2 -13.99 -15.90 -22.10
N ALA A 3 -14.48 -15.75 -20.87
CA ALA A 3 -13.80 -15.05 -19.79
C ALA A 3 -12.43 -15.68 -19.44
N GLU A 4 -12.28 -17.01 -19.54
CA GLU A 4 -11.00 -17.67 -19.28
C GLU A 4 -9.95 -17.30 -20.34
N VAL A 5 -10.33 -17.22 -21.59
CA VAL A 5 -9.41 -16.78 -22.66
C VAL A 5 -8.96 -15.33 -22.44
N ILE A 6 -9.87 -14.45 -22.02
CA ILE A 6 -9.53 -13.05 -21.69
C ILE A 6 -8.56 -13.01 -20.49
N ALA A 7 -8.85 -13.78 -19.44
CA ALA A 7 -8.00 -13.84 -18.23
C ALA A 7 -6.59 -14.35 -18.57
N GLN A 8 -6.47 -15.39 -19.39
CA GLN A 8 -5.16 -15.91 -19.84
C GLN A 8 -4.42 -14.91 -20.71
N ALA A 9 -5.12 -14.20 -21.61
CA ALA A 9 -4.51 -13.14 -22.42
C ALA A 9 -3.97 -12.00 -21.55
N ALA A 10 -4.73 -11.57 -20.53
CA ALA A 10 -4.28 -10.56 -19.56
C ALA A 10 -3.05 -11.05 -18.78
N LYS A 11 -3.05 -12.30 -18.32
CA LYS A 11 -1.90 -12.91 -17.63
C LYS A 11 -0.64 -12.89 -18.50
N VAL A 12 -0.75 -13.42 -19.72
CA VAL A 12 0.39 -13.47 -20.65
C VAL A 12 0.93 -12.07 -20.97
N SER A 13 0.05 -11.08 -21.12
CA SER A 13 0.46 -9.68 -21.30
C SER A 13 1.25 -9.14 -20.12
N GLY A 14 0.83 -9.49 -18.90
CA GLY A 14 1.55 -9.11 -17.69
C GLY A 14 2.94 -9.75 -17.59
N ASP A 15 3.08 -10.97 -18.10
CA ASP A 15 4.33 -11.73 -18.07
C ASP A 15 5.33 -11.30 -19.17
N LEU A 16 4.82 -10.99 -20.36
CA LEU A 16 5.66 -10.62 -21.52
C LEU A 16 6.11 -9.15 -21.51
N GLY A 17 5.37 -8.26 -20.86
CA GLY A 17 5.62 -6.82 -20.88
C GLY A 17 5.32 -6.14 -22.22
N LYS A 18 5.33 -4.80 -22.24
CA LYS A 18 5.18 -3.95 -23.43
C LYS A 18 3.92 -4.19 -24.28
N PRO A 19 2.70 -4.15 -23.70
CA PRO A 19 1.46 -4.24 -24.46
C PRO A 19 1.30 -3.06 -25.41
N SER A 20 0.63 -3.28 -26.57
CA SER A 20 0.21 -2.19 -27.47
C SER A 20 -0.80 -1.26 -26.77
N GLU A 21 -0.97 -0.02 -27.27
CA GLU A 21 -1.93 0.93 -26.68
C GLU A 21 -3.35 0.36 -26.61
N LYS A 22 -3.81 -0.29 -27.68
CA LYS A 22 -5.12 -0.96 -27.67
C LYS A 22 -5.24 -2.00 -26.56
N TYR A 23 -4.17 -2.74 -26.31
CA TYR A 23 -4.18 -3.77 -25.27
C TYR A 23 -4.12 -3.17 -23.85
N LYS A 24 -3.49 -2.02 -23.68
CA LYS A 24 -3.53 -1.26 -22.44
C LYS A 24 -4.96 -0.87 -22.07
N GLU A 25 -5.74 -0.36 -23.04
CA GLU A 25 -7.15 -0.03 -22.85
C GLU A 25 -7.99 -1.25 -22.47
N GLU A 26 -7.76 -2.39 -23.10
CA GLU A 26 -8.44 -3.65 -22.78
C GLU A 26 -8.11 -4.13 -21.34
N LEU A 27 -6.86 -3.96 -20.88
CA LEU A 27 -6.49 -4.27 -19.50
C LEU A 27 -7.18 -3.33 -18.50
N ILE A 28 -7.25 -2.03 -18.80
CA ILE A 28 -7.96 -1.06 -17.97
C ILE A 28 -9.46 -1.40 -17.89
N ASN A 29 -10.08 -1.77 -19.01
CA ASN A 29 -11.48 -2.18 -19.06
C ASN A 29 -11.71 -3.54 -18.37
N GLY A 30 -10.71 -4.41 -18.34
CA GLY A 30 -10.75 -5.68 -17.64
C GLY A 30 -10.94 -5.56 -16.12
N LEU A 31 -10.65 -4.39 -15.51
CA LEU A 31 -10.90 -4.13 -14.09
C LEU A 31 -12.41 -4.09 -13.76
N ASP A 32 -13.25 -3.74 -14.73
CA ASP A 32 -14.71 -3.67 -14.57
C ASP A 32 -15.43 -4.93 -15.10
N HIS A 33 -14.69 -5.95 -15.54
CA HIS A 33 -15.27 -7.17 -16.07
C HIS A 33 -16.04 -7.95 -14.98
N ASP A 34 -17.16 -8.63 -15.33
CA ASP A 34 -17.97 -9.38 -14.37
C ASP A 34 -17.23 -10.57 -13.73
N ASN A 35 -16.25 -11.13 -14.44
CA ASN A 35 -15.48 -12.29 -13.98
C ASN A 35 -14.25 -11.84 -13.19
N ASP A 36 -14.15 -12.26 -11.93
CA ASP A 36 -13.09 -11.84 -10.99
C ASP A 36 -11.69 -12.31 -11.41
N ARG A 37 -11.57 -13.41 -12.17
CA ARG A 37 -10.29 -13.87 -12.70
C ARG A 37 -9.77 -12.92 -13.79
N VAL A 38 -10.65 -12.33 -14.59
CA VAL A 38 -10.29 -11.29 -15.57
C VAL A 38 -9.82 -10.04 -14.83
N LYS A 39 -10.58 -9.57 -13.82
CA LYS A 39 -10.17 -8.42 -12.98
C LYS A 39 -8.79 -8.64 -12.38
N PHE A 40 -8.58 -9.83 -11.78
CA PHE A 40 -7.32 -10.18 -11.12
C PHE A 40 -6.12 -10.06 -12.07
N PHE A 41 -6.15 -10.77 -13.21
CA PHE A 41 -5.03 -10.75 -14.14
C PHE A 41 -4.86 -9.41 -14.85
N SER A 42 -5.94 -8.68 -15.09
CA SER A 42 -5.86 -7.31 -15.62
C SER A 42 -5.15 -6.37 -14.65
N ALA A 43 -5.48 -6.42 -13.34
CA ALA A 43 -4.81 -5.63 -12.32
C ALA A 43 -3.32 -5.97 -12.20
N ILE A 44 -2.97 -7.27 -12.16
CA ILE A 44 -1.58 -7.72 -12.14
C ILE A 44 -0.82 -7.22 -13.37
N ALA A 45 -1.42 -7.35 -14.57
CA ALA A 45 -0.80 -6.92 -15.82
C ALA A 45 -0.58 -5.40 -15.87
N LEU A 46 -1.53 -4.60 -15.36
CA LEU A 46 -1.39 -3.16 -15.25
C LEU A 46 -0.19 -2.77 -14.38
N GLY A 47 -0.06 -3.40 -13.21
CA GLY A 47 1.07 -3.17 -12.31
C GLY A 47 2.41 -3.57 -12.92
N ASN A 48 2.51 -4.79 -13.47
CA ASN A 48 3.73 -5.31 -14.07
C ASN A 48 4.22 -4.46 -15.25
N ASN A 49 3.29 -3.97 -16.07
CA ASN A 49 3.60 -3.14 -17.23
C ASN A 49 3.67 -1.63 -16.91
N LYS A 50 3.46 -1.23 -15.68
CA LYS A 50 3.49 0.17 -15.21
C LYS A 50 2.54 1.08 -16.01
N ILE A 51 1.35 0.56 -16.34
CA ILE A 51 0.35 1.26 -17.15
C ILE A 51 -0.32 2.33 -16.28
N LYS A 52 -0.22 3.59 -16.71
CA LYS A 52 -0.85 4.75 -16.06
C LYS A 52 -2.29 4.96 -16.53
N GLY A 53 -3.03 5.83 -15.78
CA GLY A 53 -4.39 6.24 -16.18
C GLY A 53 -5.51 5.30 -15.72
N ALA A 54 -5.21 4.32 -14.85
CA ALA A 54 -6.19 3.37 -14.30
C ALA A 54 -6.50 3.61 -12.81
N SER A 55 -6.01 4.69 -12.21
CA SER A 55 -6.03 4.92 -10.75
C SER A 55 -7.42 4.78 -10.15
N GLU A 56 -8.44 5.42 -10.73
CA GLU A 56 -9.82 5.35 -10.25
C GLU A 56 -10.37 3.91 -10.31
N LYS A 57 -10.18 3.21 -11.43
CA LYS A 57 -10.67 1.84 -11.58
C LYS A 57 -9.95 0.86 -10.64
N ILE A 58 -8.65 1.07 -10.38
CA ILE A 58 -7.89 0.28 -9.39
C ILE A 58 -8.46 0.50 -7.98
N VAL A 59 -8.71 1.74 -7.60
CA VAL A 59 -9.32 2.07 -6.30
C VAL A 59 -10.72 1.47 -6.20
N ASN A 60 -11.54 1.54 -7.25
CA ASN A 60 -12.88 0.94 -7.30
C ASN A 60 -12.81 -0.60 -7.19
N LEU A 61 -11.86 -1.26 -7.85
CA LEU A 61 -11.62 -2.69 -7.68
C LEU A 61 -11.36 -3.07 -6.21
N ILE A 62 -10.52 -2.29 -5.52
CA ILE A 62 -10.14 -2.56 -4.12
C ILE A 62 -11.31 -2.26 -3.17
N SER A 63 -11.99 -1.12 -3.34
CA SER A 63 -13.07 -0.67 -2.46
C SER A 63 -14.36 -1.47 -2.64
N GLY A 64 -14.61 -2.00 -3.82
CA GLY A 64 -15.75 -2.84 -4.17
C GLY A 64 -15.46 -4.33 -3.91
N PRO A 65 -15.21 -5.15 -4.94
CA PRO A 65 -15.02 -6.60 -4.77
C PRO A 65 -13.79 -6.94 -3.91
N GLY A 66 -12.69 -6.20 -4.02
CA GLY A 66 -11.47 -6.40 -3.23
C GLY A 66 -11.63 -6.15 -1.73
N SER A 67 -12.71 -5.46 -1.31
CA SER A 67 -13.00 -5.30 0.11
C SER A 67 -13.35 -6.63 0.79
N LYS A 68 -13.91 -7.57 0.05
CA LYS A 68 -14.31 -8.91 0.51
C LYS A 68 -13.35 -10.00 0.04
N ASP A 69 -12.79 -9.86 -1.16
CA ASP A 69 -11.87 -10.83 -1.77
C ASP A 69 -10.41 -10.41 -1.56
N PRO A 70 -9.61 -11.18 -0.77
CA PRO A 70 -8.21 -10.88 -0.53
C PRO A 70 -7.33 -11.00 -1.79
N TYR A 71 -7.70 -11.86 -2.76
CA TYR A 71 -6.95 -11.99 -4.01
C TYR A 71 -7.12 -10.76 -4.88
N LEU A 72 -8.34 -10.25 -5.02
CA LEU A 72 -8.59 -9.00 -5.77
C LEU A 72 -7.94 -7.79 -5.09
N ARG A 73 -7.97 -7.74 -3.74
CA ARG A 73 -7.26 -6.70 -3.00
C ARG A 73 -5.75 -6.77 -3.22
N HIS A 74 -5.18 -7.98 -3.22
CA HIS A 74 -3.76 -8.18 -3.53
C HIS A 74 -3.44 -7.71 -4.97
N ALA A 75 -4.23 -8.12 -5.96
CA ALA A 75 -4.04 -7.67 -7.34
C ALA A 75 -4.13 -6.14 -7.47
N GLY A 76 -5.07 -5.52 -6.74
CA GLY A 76 -5.17 -4.06 -6.63
C GLY A 76 -3.91 -3.43 -6.03
N SER A 77 -3.33 -4.01 -4.97
CA SER A 77 -2.06 -3.52 -4.40
C SER A 77 -0.91 -3.58 -5.40
N MET A 78 -0.85 -4.65 -6.20
CA MET A 78 0.14 -4.80 -7.28
C MET A 78 -0.06 -3.75 -8.37
N ALA A 79 -1.32 -3.48 -8.75
CA ALA A 79 -1.66 -2.44 -9.70
C ALA A 79 -1.28 -1.04 -9.18
N LEU A 80 -1.61 -0.71 -7.92
CA LEU A 80 -1.22 0.55 -7.29
C LEU A 80 0.30 0.77 -7.38
N SER A 81 1.09 -0.23 -6.95
CA SER A 81 2.55 -0.11 -6.87
C SER A 81 3.23 0.11 -8.23
N GLY A 82 2.64 -0.34 -9.34
CA GLY A 82 3.20 -0.15 -10.67
C GLY A 82 2.58 1.03 -11.43
N SER A 83 1.29 1.30 -11.23
CA SER A 83 0.52 2.24 -12.05
C SER A 83 0.36 3.63 -11.46
N MET A 84 0.70 3.83 -10.18
CA MET A 84 0.58 5.13 -9.50
C MET A 84 1.95 5.60 -8.99
N SER A 85 2.09 6.90 -8.78
CA SER A 85 3.24 7.49 -8.09
C SER A 85 3.11 7.30 -6.58
N ALA A 86 4.23 7.46 -5.84
CA ALA A 86 4.21 7.40 -4.38
C ALA A 86 3.26 8.44 -3.78
N ASP A 87 3.25 9.67 -4.29
CA ASP A 87 2.34 10.74 -3.83
C ASP A 87 0.87 10.39 -4.06
N GLU A 88 0.52 9.84 -5.24
CA GLU A 88 -0.85 9.39 -5.52
C GLU A 88 -1.30 8.28 -4.56
N ILE A 89 -0.40 7.33 -4.23
CA ILE A 89 -0.70 6.26 -3.28
C ILE A 89 -0.80 6.83 -1.85
N ALA A 90 0.08 7.76 -1.46
CA ALA A 90 0.04 8.41 -0.15
C ALA A 90 -1.27 9.18 0.09
N ALA A 91 -1.81 9.81 -0.95
CA ALA A 91 -3.10 10.51 -0.87
C ALA A 91 -4.26 9.56 -0.46
N LEU A 92 -4.13 8.26 -0.73
CA LEU A 92 -5.10 7.23 -0.31
C LEU A 92 -5.14 7.02 1.21
N SER A 93 -4.20 7.59 1.99
CA SER A 93 -4.27 7.62 3.46
C SER A 93 -5.55 8.29 3.97
N ASN A 94 -6.12 9.21 3.19
CA ASN A 94 -7.38 9.90 3.51
C ASN A 94 -8.63 9.19 2.95
N HIS A 95 -8.47 8.05 2.25
CA HIS A 95 -9.60 7.36 1.65
C HIS A 95 -10.51 6.74 2.72
N PRO A 96 -11.85 6.83 2.61
CA PRO A 96 -12.77 6.33 3.64
C PRO A 96 -12.78 4.79 3.76
N ASN A 97 -12.44 4.08 2.69
CA ASN A 97 -12.45 2.61 2.68
C ASN A 97 -11.15 2.04 3.24
N LYS A 98 -11.26 1.25 4.31
CA LYS A 98 -10.12 0.62 5.00
C LYS A 98 -9.32 -0.33 4.10
N SER A 99 -9.99 -1.07 3.21
CA SER A 99 -9.30 -1.99 2.28
C SER A 99 -8.41 -1.25 1.30
N VAL A 100 -8.81 -0.05 0.87
CA VAL A 100 -7.98 0.82 0.02
C VAL A 100 -6.73 1.28 0.78
N LYS A 101 -6.88 1.72 2.03
CA LYS A 101 -5.72 2.11 2.87
C LYS A 101 -4.75 0.95 3.07
N LEU A 102 -5.26 -0.25 3.39
CA LEU A 102 -4.42 -1.44 3.56
C LEU A 102 -3.70 -1.83 2.26
N ALA A 103 -4.39 -1.78 1.13
CA ALA A 103 -3.79 -2.06 -0.18
C ALA A 103 -2.72 -1.03 -0.55
N ALA A 104 -2.95 0.25 -0.24
CA ALA A 104 -2.00 1.33 -0.44
C ALA A 104 -0.73 1.16 0.43
N ILE A 105 -0.86 0.76 1.70
CA ILE A 105 0.28 0.45 2.58
C ILE A 105 1.12 -0.69 1.98
N VAL A 106 0.48 -1.77 1.49
CA VAL A 106 1.19 -2.88 0.84
C VAL A 106 1.91 -2.42 -0.43
N ALA A 107 1.27 -1.56 -1.23
CA ALA A 107 1.88 -0.98 -2.43
C ALA A 107 3.10 -0.10 -2.08
N MET A 108 2.98 0.77 -1.06
CA MET A 108 4.07 1.62 -0.57
C MET A 108 5.25 0.80 -0.06
N ARG A 109 4.99 -0.25 0.74
CA ARG A 109 6.04 -1.17 1.19
C ARG A 109 6.77 -1.80 0.03
N ARG A 110 6.04 -2.23 -1.02
CA ARG A 110 6.63 -2.87 -2.21
C ARG A 110 7.57 -1.96 -2.97
N ILE A 111 7.28 -0.67 -3.05
CA ILE A 111 8.13 0.32 -3.73
C ILE A 111 9.10 1.04 -2.79
N ALA A 112 9.13 0.64 -1.52
CA ALA A 112 9.94 1.22 -0.46
C ALA A 112 9.79 2.76 -0.35
N ALA A 113 8.56 3.27 -0.50
CA ALA A 113 8.30 4.71 -0.55
C ALA A 113 8.16 5.31 0.86
N PRO A 114 8.97 6.33 1.22
CA PRO A 114 8.91 6.97 2.54
C PRO A 114 7.60 7.69 2.83
N GLU A 115 6.84 8.07 1.79
CA GLU A 115 5.52 8.69 1.89
C GLU A 115 4.50 7.79 2.61
N ILE A 116 4.83 6.52 2.86
CA ILE A 116 4.06 5.61 3.72
C ILE A 116 3.81 6.19 5.12
N GLY A 117 4.65 7.12 5.58
CA GLY A 117 4.47 7.88 6.82
C GLY A 117 3.12 8.58 6.93
N ALA A 118 2.46 8.92 5.80
CA ALA A 118 1.12 9.51 5.78
C ALA A 118 0.09 8.65 6.52
N PHE A 119 0.21 7.32 6.46
CA PHE A 119 -0.71 6.37 7.11
C PHE A 119 -0.51 6.28 8.64
N LEU A 120 0.59 6.79 9.17
CA LEU A 120 0.83 6.85 10.63
C LEU A 120 -0.04 7.90 11.33
N LYS A 121 -0.76 8.73 10.58
CA LYS A 121 -1.70 9.73 11.11
C LYS A 121 -3.12 9.20 11.28
N ASP A 122 -3.40 7.98 10.82
CA ASP A 122 -4.73 7.38 10.85
C ASP A 122 -5.27 7.21 12.29
N ALA A 123 -6.60 7.23 12.43
CA ALA A 123 -7.28 6.94 13.68
C ALA A 123 -7.44 5.42 13.93
N ASP A 124 -7.48 4.62 12.85
CA ASP A 124 -7.63 3.17 12.93
C ASP A 124 -6.31 2.50 13.34
N GLU A 125 -6.30 1.83 14.48
CA GLU A 125 -5.11 1.14 15.02
C GLU A 125 -4.56 0.06 14.07
N LEU A 126 -5.39 -0.58 13.25
CA LEU A 126 -4.91 -1.58 12.30
C LEU A 126 -4.12 -0.92 11.17
N ILE A 127 -4.59 0.23 10.67
CA ILE A 127 -3.86 1.02 9.66
C ILE A 127 -2.50 1.46 10.22
N LEU A 128 -2.49 2.00 11.45
CA LEU A 128 -1.25 2.37 12.12
C LEU A 128 -0.28 1.19 12.27
N LEU A 129 -0.80 0.04 12.69
CA LEU A 129 0.02 -1.15 12.93
C LEU A 129 0.63 -1.68 11.63
N GLU A 130 -0.16 -1.74 10.54
CA GLU A 130 0.33 -2.21 9.25
C GLU A 130 1.31 -1.21 8.61
N ALA A 131 1.09 0.10 8.76
CA ALA A 131 2.05 1.11 8.31
C ALA A 131 3.37 1.00 9.11
N ALA A 132 3.29 0.94 10.44
CA ALA A 132 4.47 0.77 11.29
C ALA A 132 5.24 -0.52 11.00
N ARG A 133 4.52 -1.63 10.76
CA ARG A 133 5.11 -2.90 10.35
C ARG A 133 5.83 -2.77 9.02
N SER A 134 5.20 -2.12 8.05
CA SER A 134 5.75 -1.95 6.70
C SER A 134 6.98 -1.04 6.66
N ILE A 135 7.07 -0.08 7.59
CA ILE A 135 8.23 0.80 7.74
C ILE A 135 9.39 0.10 8.43
N HIS A 136 9.08 -0.66 9.50
CA HIS A 136 10.09 -1.16 10.43
C HIS A 136 10.59 -2.57 10.13
N ASP A 137 9.68 -3.50 9.76
CA ASP A 137 9.99 -4.92 9.62
C ASP A 137 10.63 -5.23 8.26
N ASP A 138 11.31 -6.37 8.16
CA ASP A 138 12.02 -6.86 6.97
C ASP A 138 13.00 -5.83 6.37
N GLN A 139 12.76 -5.40 5.15
CA GLN A 139 13.52 -4.33 4.50
C GLN A 139 12.94 -2.98 4.93
N SER A 140 13.47 -2.41 6.01
CA SER A 140 12.99 -1.17 6.57
C SER A 140 13.07 -0.01 5.58
N ILE A 141 12.04 0.85 5.59
CA ILE A 141 12.03 2.11 4.87
C ILE A 141 12.68 3.15 5.80
N LEU A 142 14.00 3.31 5.67
CA LEU A 142 14.81 4.09 6.63
C LEU A 142 14.36 5.55 6.71
N GLU A 143 13.99 6.14 5.58
CA GLU A 143 13.57 7.54 5.48
C GLU A 143 12.22 7.80 6.19
N ALA A 144 11.42 6.76 6.44
CA ALA A 144 10.16 6.85 7.18
C ALA A 144 10.31 6.54 8.68
N LEU A 145 11.49 6.14 9.16
CA LEU A 145 11.72 5.87 10.59
C LEU A 145 11.48 7.11 11.49
N PRO A 146 11.85 8.35 11.12
CA PRO A 146 11.53 9.52 11.92
C PRO A 146 10.02 9.71 12.14
N ASP A 147 9.19 9.47 11.12
CA ASP A 147 7.73 9.54 11.24
C ASP A 147 7.19 8.45 12.18
N LEU A 148 7.78 7.26 12.12
CA LEU A 148 7.43 6.17 13.03
C LEU A 148 7.83 6.49 14.49
N ALA A 149 9.02 7.04 14.72
CA ALA A 149 9.49 7.49 16.02
C ALA A 149 8.58 8.58 16.62
N ALA A 150 8.10 9.51 15.79
CA ALA A 150 7.22 10.59 16.19
C ALA A 150 5.88 10.10 16.82
N LEU A 151 5.49 8.84 16.60
CA LEU A 151 4.32 8.24 17.23
C LEU A 151 4.45 8.20 18.78
N LEU A 152 5.66 8.24 19.33
CA LEU A 152 5.86 8.29 20.79
C LEU A 152 5.28 9.57 21.41
N ASN A 153 5.05 10.62 20.63
CA ASN A 153 4.33 11.84 21.06
C ASN A 153 2.81 11.67 21.11
N ARG A 154 2.27 10.58 20.54
CA ARG A 154 0.82 10.36 20.46
C ARG A 154 0.28 9.90 21.78
N LYS A 155 -0.61 10.70 22.38
CA LYS A 155 -1.30 10.32 23.62
C LYS A 155 -2.21 9.10 23.38
N GLY A 156 -2.21 8.19 24.36
CA GLY A 156 -3.11 7.04 24.35
C GLY A 156 -2.68 5.89 23.41
N LEU A 157 -1.44 5.86 22.97
CA LEU A 157 -0.86 4.73 22.26
C LEU A 157 -0.78 3.52 23.20
N LYS A 158 -1.56 2.46 22.92
CA LYS A 158 -1.68 1.29 23.83
C LYS A 158 -1.14 -0.01 23.24
N LYS A 159 -1.07 -0.12 21.91
CA LYS A 159 -0.60 -1.35 21.25
C LYS A 159 0.89 -1.53 21.44
N GLU A 160 1.28 -2.53 22.23
CA GLU A 160 2.68 -2.86 22.51
C GLU A 160 3.53 -3.03 21.25
N ALA A 161 3.00 -3.73 20.25
CA ALA A 161 3.70 -3.94 18.99
C ALA A 161 3.97 -2.63 18.22
N LEU A 162 3.11 -1.62 18.37
CA LEU A 162 3.30 -0.30 17.77
C LEU A 162 4.32 0.50 18.57
N ILE A 163 4.19 0.49 19.89
CA ILE A 163 5.13 1.16 20.81
C ILE A 163 6.55 0.63 20.60
N ARG A 164 6.73 -0.69 20.58
CA ARG A 164 8.06 -1.31 20.35
C ARG A 164 8.69 -0.86 19.04
N ARG A 165 7.91 -0.78 17.96
CA ARG A 165 8.43 -0.31 16.66
C ARG A 165 8.82 1.17 16.69
N ALA A 166 8.01 2.00 17.37
CA ALA A 166 8.30 3.43 17.51
C ALA A 166 9.56 3.68 18.36
N LEU A 167 9.72 2.95 19.48
CA LEU A 167 10.93 3.02 20.33
C LEU A 167 12.18 2.57 19.55
N ASN A 168 12.07 1.46 18.83
CA ASN A 168 13.18 0.97 18.01
C ASN A 168 13.49 1.92 16.83
N ALA A 169 12.49 2.53 16.23
CA ALA A 169 12.69 3.54 15.19
C ALA A 169 13.47 4.75 15.75
N ALA A 170 13.08 5.29 16.91
CA ALA A 170 13.78 6.39 17.56
C ALA A 170 15.25 6.06 17.88
N LEU A 171 15.52 4.81 18.31
CA LEU A 171 16.89 4.35 18.54
C LEU A 171 17.70 4.27 17.24
N ARG A 172 17.08 3.76 16.17
CA ARG A 172 17.74 3.52 14.87
C ARG A 172 18.02 4.78 14.07
N THR A 173 17.19 5.82 14.21
CA THR A 173 17.47 7.13 13.61
C THR A 173 18.73 7.75 14.21
N GLY A 174 18.96 7.56 15.50
CA GLY A 174 20.12 8.10 16.21
C GLY A 174 20.16 9.63 16.23
N SER A 175 19.11 10.32 15.78
CA SER A 175 19.05 11.78 15.83
C SER A 175 18.90 12.27 17.27
N GLY A 176 19.48 13.43 17.59
CA GLY A 176 19.39 13.99 18.96
C GLY A 176 17.93 14.16 19.41
N SER A 177 17.06 14.62 18.53
CA SER A 177 15.62 14.81 18.78
C SER A 177 14.90 13.49 19.08
N ASP A 178 15.20 12.42 18.35
CA ASP A 178 14.57 11.13 18.55
C ASP A 178 15.07 10.42 19.81
N LEU A 179 16.35 10.61 20.15
CA LEU A 179 16.90 10.12 21.42
C LEU A 179 16.32 10.85 22.63
N GLU A 180 16.09 12.16 22.52
CA GLU A 180 15.38 12.95 23.56
C GLU A 180 13.93 12.48 23.72
N LEU A 181 13.24 12.21 22.61
CA LEU A 181 11.89 11.66 22.59
C LEU A 181 11.83 10.29 23.27
N LEU A 182 12.79 9.41 22.98
CA LEU A 182 12.94 8.10 23.61
C LEU A 182 13.16 8.25 25.11
N ALA A 183 14.09 9.11 25.53
CA ALA A 183 14.38 9.36 26.95
C ALA A 183 13.18 9.93 27.71
N LYS A 184 12.43 10.84 27.09
CA LYS A 184 11.17 11.37 27.63
C LYS A 184 10.13 10.26 27.80
N TYR A 185 9.90 9.44 26.76
CA TYR A 185 8.94 8.36 26.81
C TYR A 185 9.24 7.38 27.96
N ILE A 186 10.53 7.02 28.15
CA ILE A 186 10.95 6.12 29.25
C ILE A 186 10.72 6.74 30.63
N ARG A 187 10.90 8.06 30.79
CA ARG A 187 10.65 8.74 32.07
C ARG A 187 9.16 8.85 32.40
N ASP A 188 8.30 8.94 31.40
CA ASP A 188 6.86 9.18 31.56
C ASP A 188 6.06 7.85 31.60
N ALA A 189 6.70 6.69 31.35
CA ALA A 189 6.09 5.35 31.35
C ALA A 189 6.04 4.77 32.76
#